data_df798977e7baf30465103e73930ee203
#
_entry.id   df798977e7baf30465103e73930ee203
#
_cell.length_a   1.000
_cell.length_b   1.000
_cell.length_c   1.000
_cell.angle_alpha   90.00
_cell.angle_beta   90.00
_cell.angle_gamma   90.00
#
_symmetry.space_group_name_H-M   'P 1'
#
loop_
_entity.id
_entity.type
_entity.pdbx_description
1 polymer ?
#
loop_
_entity_poly.entity_id
_entity_poly.type
_entity_poly.pdbx_seq_one_letter_code
_entity_poly.pdbx_strand_id
1 'polypeptide(L)'
;MSKYGIIVNADDCVGCHACFVACKEENQVAPGVKWNHLERLEHPADEVIEYFRVSCMHCENPACMKVCPVKAVYFGPHGEVLIDQKKCIGCKGCLAACPYGAPKFSDPNKQSYYGDLKPL
;
A
#
# COMPACT_ATOMS: atom_id res chain seq x y z
N MET A 1 7.53 22.77 -4.87
CA MET A 1 7.64 21.38 -5.36
C MET A 1 6.28 20.90 -5.84
N SER A 2 6.25 20.26 -6.99
CA SER A 2 5.01 19.68 -7.50
C SER A 2 4.65 18.43 -6.69
N LYS A 3 3.36 18.28 -6.36
CA LYS A 3 2.82 17.08 -5.74
C LYS A 3 2.31 16.16 -6.86
N TYR A 4 2.54 14.87 -6.70
CA TYR A 4 1.99 13.86 -7.59
C TYR A 4 0.83 13.13 -6.95
N GLY A 5 -0.08 12.63 -7.77
CA GLY A 5 -1.21 11.85 -7.32
C GLY A 5 -1.58 10.78 -8.34
N ILE A 6 -2.36 9.81 -7.88
CA ILE A 6 -2.90 8.76 -8.73
C ILE A 6 -4.42 8.92 -8.75
N ILE A 7 -4.97 9.02 -9.96
CA ILE A 7 -6.42 9.09 -10.15
C ILE A 7 -6.89 7.70 -10.59
N VAL A 8 -7.89 7.18 -9.88
CA VAL A 8 -8.52 5.91 -10.22
C VAL A 8 -9.97 6.16 -10.57
N ASN A 9 -10.37 5.82 -11.80
CA ASN A 9 -11.76 5.89 -12.20
C ASN A 9 -12.44 4.56 -11.90
N ALA A 10 -13.24 4.51 -10.84
CA ALA A 10 -13.93 3.30 -10.40
C ALA A 10 -14.98 2.82 -11.43
N ASP A 11 -15.55 3.73 -12.21
CA ASP A 11 -16.56 3.37 -13.23
C ASP A 11 -15.95 2.53 -14.38
N ASP A 12 -14.67 2.73 -14.67
CA ASP A 12 -13.96 2.00 -15.72
C ASP A 12 -13.24 0.74 -15.19
N CYS A 13 -13.24 0.53 -13.87
CA CYS A 13 -12.56 -0.61 -13.26
C CYS A 13 -13.35 -1.90 -13.48
N VAL A 14 -12.71 -2.89 -14.10
CA VAL A 14 -13.30 -4.21 -14.39
C VAL A 14 -12.78 -5.31 -13.45
N GLY A 15 -11.96 -4.97 -12.47
CA GLY A 15 -11.44 -5.94 -11.50
C GLY A 15 -10.40 -6.90 -12.06
N CYS A 16 -9.66 -6.50 -13.09
CA CYS A 16 -8.70 -7.39 -13.76
C CYS A 16 -7.43 -7.69 -12.95
N HIS A 17 -7.18 -6.98 -11.84
CA HIS A 17 -6.00 -7.08 -10.97
C HIS A 17 -4.66 -6.71 -11.64
N ALA A 18 -4.66 -6.11 -12.81
CA ALA A 18 -3.44 -5.71 -13.49
C ALA A 18 -2.59 -4.72 -12.66
N CYS A 19 -3.23 -3.76 -11.99
CA CYS A 19 -2.56 -2.80 -11.10
C CYS A 19 -1.88 -3.48 -9.90
N PHE A 20 -2.51 -4.50 -9.36
CA PHE A 20 -1.97 -5.32 -8.27
C PHE A 20 -0.74 -6.13 -8.72
N VAL A 21 -0.86 -6.83 -9.85
CA VAL A 21 0.22 -7.64 -10.40
C VAL A 21 1.41 -6.78 -10.81
N ALA A 22 1.15 -5.65 -11.46
CA ALA A 22 2.19 -4.71 -11.88
C ALA A 22 3.00 -4.18 -10.69
N CYS A 23 2.32 -3.82 -9.59
CA CYS A 23 2.96 -3.37 -8.37
C CYS A 23 3.83 -4.45 -7.74
N LYS A 24 3.34 -5.69 -7.68
CA LYS A 24 4.10 -6.83 -7.14
C LYS A 24 5.34 -7.12 -7.95
N GLU A 25 5.23 -7.06 -9.26
CA GLU A 25 6.33 -7.34 -10.19
C GLU A 25 7.40 -6.24 -10.10
N GLU A 26 7.00 -4.97 -10.22
CA GLU A 26 7.91 -3.82 -10.21
C GLU A 26 8.68 -3.70 -8.89
N ASN A 27 8.02 -3.94 -7.76
CA ASN A 27 8.59 -3.74 -6.43
C ASN A 27 9.03 -5.04 -5.76
N GLN A 28 8.91 -6.17 -6.44
CA GLN A 28 9.25 -7.50 -5.91
C GLN A 28 8.64 -7.76 -4.53
N VAL A 29 7.35 -7.47 -4.40
CA VAL A 29 6.62 -7.60 -3.14
C VAL A 29 6.48 -9.07 -2.77
N ALA A 30 6.79 -9.39 -1.51
CA ALA A 30 6.81 -10.76 -0.99
C ALA A 30 5.44 -11.47 -1.12
N PRO A 31 5.45 -12.82 -1.22
CA PRO A 31 4.21 -13.59 -1.21
C PRO A 31 3.34 -13.28 0.01
N GLY A 32 2.03 -13.12 -0.21
CA GLY A 32 1.08 -12.82 0.84
C GLY A 32 1.01 -11.35 1.25
N VAL A 33 1.90 -10.50 0.75
CA VAL A 33 1.89 -9.06 1.00
C VAL A 33 1.30 -8.33 -0.19
N LYS A 34 0.41 -7.39 0.06
CA LYS A 34 -0.29 -6.61 -0.97
C LYS A 34 -0.14 -5.13 -0.67
N TRP A 35 0.63 -4.41 -1.47
CA TRP A 35 0.75 -2.95 -1.33
C TRP A 35 -0.48 -2.22 -1.86
N ASN A 36 -1.13 -2.77 -2.87
CA ASN A 36 -2.45 -2.36 -3.28
C ASN A 36 -3.33 -3.59 -3.51
N HIS A 37 -4.63 -3.41 -3.45
CA HIS A 37 -5.58 -4.48 -3.70
C HIS A 37 -6.90 -3.91 -4.20
N LEU A 38 -7.74 -4.78 -4.73
CA LEU A 38 -9.08 -4.44 -5.17
C LEU A 38 -10.09 -4.98 -4.17
N GLU A 39 -10.96 -4.09 -3.68
CA GLU A 39 -12.15 -4.48 -2.94
C GLU A 39 -13.31 -4.66 -3.92
N ARG A 40 -13.98 -5.79 -3.80
CA ARG A 40 -15.17 -6.09 -4.60
C ARG A 40 -16.41 -5.84 -3.77
N LEU A 41 -17.27 -4.96 -4.25
CA LEU A 41 -18.57 -4.68 -3.63
C LEU A 41 -19.68 -5.22 -4.50
N GLU A 42 -20.57 -6.01 -3.91
CA GLU A 42 -21.74 -6.54 -4.57
C GLU A 42 -22.99 -5.86 -4.04
N HIS A 43 -23.84 -5.42 -4.96
CA HIS A 43 -25.15 -4.84 -4.65
C HIS A 43 -26.23 -5.77 -5.21
N PRO A 44 -26.66 -6.79 -4.42
CA PRO A 44 -27.58 -7.82 -4.92
C PRO A 44 -28.93 -7.27 -5.39
N ALA A 45 -29.38 -6.17 -4.77
CA ALA A 45 -30.66 -5.54 -5.13
C ALA A 45 -30.65 -4.92 -6.53
N ASP A 46 -29.49 -4.42 -6.97
CA ASP A 46 -29.31 -3.74 -8.25
C ASP A 46 -28.54 -4.58 -9.27
N GLU A 47 -28.13 -5.79 -8.89
CA GLU A 47 -27.28 -6.68 -9.68
C GLU A 47 -26.00 -6.02 -10.18
N VAL A 48 -25.43 -5.11 -9.36
CA VAL A 48 -24.23 -4.34 -9.68
C VAL A 48 -23.05 -4.87 -8.87
N ILE A 49 -21.89 -4.99 -9.54
CA ILE A 49 -20.60 -5.30 -8.91
C ILE A 49 -19.68 -4.09 -9.17
N GLU A 50 -19.10 -3.58 -8.10
CA GLU A 50 -18.16 -2.47 -8.17
C GLU A 50 -16.80 -2.92 -7.62
N TYR A 51 -15.72 -2.31 -8.13
CA TYR A 51 -14.38 -2.54 -7.66
C TYR A 51 -13.75 -1.23 -7.21
N PHE A 52 -13.06 -1.28 -6.07
CA PHE A 52 -12.27 -0.17 -5.56
C PHE A 52 -10.82 -0.57 -5.38
N ARG A 53 -9.92 0.19 -5.97
CA ARG A 53 -8.49 0.03 -5.72
C ARG A 53 -8.13 0.70 -4.40
N VAL A 54 -7.57 -0.05 -3.47
CA VAL A 54 -7.15 0.44 -2.16
C VAL A 54 -5.63 0.39 -2.06
N SER A 55 -5.04 1.51 -1.69
CA SER A 55 -3.61 1.64 -1.41
C SER A 55 -3.40 2.77 -0.41
N CYS A 56 -2.14 3.08 -0.09
CA CYS A 56 -1.82 4.24 0.73
C CYS A 56 -2.41 5.50 0.10
N MET A 57 -3.08 6.31 0.92
CA MET A 57 -3.71 7.57 0.49
C MET A 57 -2.74 8.76 0.53
N HIS A 58 -1.49 8.54 0.97
CA HIS A 58 -0.48 9.60 1.09
C HIS A 58 -1.02 10.85 1.78
N CYS A 59 -1.59 10.66 2.98
CA CYS A 59 -2.32 11.67 3.72
C CYS A 59 -1.50 12.94 3.94
N GLU A 60 -2.15 14.08 3.86
CA GLU A 60 -1.55 15.37 4.20
C GLU A 60 -1.20 15.47 5.69
N ASN A 61 -2.00 14.83 6.53
CA ASN A 61 -1.81 14.77 7.98
C ASN A 61 -1.82 13.30 8.45
N PRO A 62 -0.74 12.54 8.16
CA PRO A 62 -0.77 11.09 8.33
C PRO A 62 -0.71 10.66 9.80
N ALA A 63 -1.69 9.85 10.21
CA ALA A 63 -1.72 9.26 11.56
C ALA A 63 -0.54 8.29 11.77
N CYS A 64 -0.13 7.57 10.73
CA CYS A 64 1.00 6.65 10.80
C CYS A 64 2.32 7.34 11.15
N MET A 65 2.51 8.56 10.70
CA MET A 65 3.70 9.36 11.05
C MET A 65 3.68 9.77 12.52
N LYS A 66 2.51 10.12 13.05
CA LYS A 66 2.35 10.56 14.44
C LYS A 66 2.62 9.46 15.45
N VAL A 67 2.31 8.22 15.12
CA VAL A 67 2.45 7.08 16.03
C VAL A 67 3.80 6.37 15.91
N CYS A 68 4.62 6.71 14.93
CA CYS A 68 5.91 6.06 14.75
C CYS A 68 6.91 6.50 15.81
N PRO A 69 7.36 5.59 16.71
CA PRO A 69 8.25 5.96 17.82
C PRO A 69 9.66 6.30 17.36
N VAL A 70 10.10 5.74 16.25
CA VAL A 70 11.44 5.95 15.68
C VAL A 70 11.45 6.92 14.51
N LYS A 71 10.30 7.53 14.21
CA LYS A 71 10.15 8.50 13.11
C LYS A 71 10.63 7.96 11.77
N ALA A 72 10.35 6.69 11.52
CA ALA A 72 10.67 6.05 10.23
C ALA A 72 9.75 6.48 9.10
N VAL A 73 8.55 6.97 9.42
CA VAL A 73 7.59 7.47 8.44
C VAL A 73 7.87 8.95 8.19
N TYR A 74 8.04 9.32 6.92
CA TYR A 74 8.42 10.67 6.53
C TYR A 74 7.77 11.08 5.20
N PHE A 75 7.77 12.38 4.92
CA PHE A 75 7.33 12.89 3.62
C PHE A 75 8.46 12.87 2.61
N GLY A 76 8.20 12.35 1.42
CA GLY A 76 9.10 12.45 0.28
C GLY A 76 9.05 13.83 -0.39
N PRO A 77 9.89 14.05 -1.42
CA PRO A 77 10.02 15.36 -2.07
C PRO A 77 8.76 15.82 -2.81
N HIS A 78 7.84 14.93 -3.11
CA HIS A 78 6.60 15.24 -3.82
C HIS A 78 5.35 15.13 -2.93
N GLY A 79 5.53 15.10 -1.62
CA GLY A 79 4.45 14.98 -0.65
C GLY A 79 3.97 13.55 -0.38
N GLU A 80 4.63 12.57 -0.97
CA GLU A 80 4.35 11.16 -0.70
C GLU A 80 4.79 10.77 0.71
N VAL A 81 4.05 9.86 1.33
CA VAL A 81 4.36 9.29 2.64
C VAL A 81 5.17 8.02 2.45
N LEU A 82 6.38 8.00 2.97
CA LEU A 82 7.34 6.90 2.82
C LEU A 82 7.77 6.36 4.16
N ILE A 83 8.26 5.13 4.17
CA ILE A 83 8.80 4.47 5.37
C ILE A 83 10.28 4.16 5.15
N ASP A 84 11.13 4.66 6.04
CA ASP A 84 12.56 4.33 6.03
C ASP A 84 12.77 2.95 6.65
N GLN A 85 13.06 1.97 5.80
CA GLN A 85 13.24 0.58 6.21
C GLN A 85 14.42 0.37 7.17
N LYS A 86 15.40 1.27 7.15
CA LYS A 86 16.56 1.19 8.05
C LYS A 86 16.22 1.63 9.47
N LYS A 87 15.29 2.57 9.61
CA LYS A 87 14.83 3.06 10.92
C LYS A 87 13.67 2.23 11.48
N CYS A 88 12.89 1.57 10.64
CA CYS A 88 11.70 0.84 11.04
C CYS A 88 12.06 -0.35 11.94
N ILE A 89 11.40 -0.42 13.11
CA ILE A 89 11.59 -1.50 14.09
C ILE A 89 10.52 -2.60 14.01
N GLY A 90 9.56 -2.46 13.09
CA GLY A 90 8.50 -3.46 12.89
C GLY A 90 7.45 -3.51 14.00
N CYS A 91 7.22 -2.42 14.72
CA CYS A 91 6.27 -2.37 15.86
C CYS A 91 4.79 -2.44 15.43
N LYS A 92 4.49 -2.31 14.14
CA LYS A 92 3.14 -2.33 13.55
C LYS A 92 2.20 -1.21 14.05
N GLY A 93 2.70 -0.18 14.73
CA GLY A 93 1.89 0.95 15.18
C GLY A 93 1.22 1.70 14.04
N CYS A 94 1.92 1.91 12.95
CA CYS A 94 1.38 2.54 11.74
C CYS A 94 0.23 1.73 11.12
N LEU A 95 0.32 0.42 11.14
CA LEU A 95 -0.74 -0.47 10.67
C LEU A 95 -2.02 -0.31 11.50
N ALA A 96 -1.88 -0.24 12.82
CA ALA A 96 -3.00 -0.04 13.73
C ALA A 96 -3.62 1.36 13.60
N ALA A 97 -2.80 2.38 13.33
CA ALA A 97 -3.25 3.77 13.23
C ALA A 97 -3.91 4.10 11.88
N CYS A 98 -3.57 3.38 10.81
CA CYS A 98 -4.10 3.67 9.49
C CYS A 98 -5.56 3.21 9.35
N PRO A 99 -6.51 4.13 9.06
CA PRO A 99 -7.92 3.76 8.91
C PRO A 99 -8.18 2.93 7.64
N TYR A 100 -7.25 2.94 6.70
CA TYR A 100 -7.37 2.21 5.42
C TYR A 100 -6.61 0.88 5.41
N GLY A 101 -5.86 0.58 6.47
CA GLY A 101 -5.03 -0.62 6.52
C GLY A 101 -3.91 -0.68 5.47
N ALA A 102 -3.42 0.49 5.03
CA ALA A 102 -2.44 0.57 3.95
C ALA A 102 -1.05 0.04 4.30
N PRO A 103 -0.47 0.31 5.48
CA PRO A 103 0.82 -0.26 5.85
C PRO A 103 0.74 -1.78 5.93
N LYS A 104 1.76 -2.44 5.42
CA LYS A 104 1.85 -3.90 5.42
C LYS A 104 3.13 -4.33 6.11
N PHE A 105 3.05 -5.41 6.87
CA PHE A 105 4.20 -6.03 7.50
C PHE A 105 4.67 -7.20 6.64
N SER A 106 5.98 -7.24 6.38
CA SER A 106 6.62 -8.34 5.67
C SER A 106 7.57 -9.06 6.62
N ASP A 107 7.39 -10.38 6.75
CA ASP A 107 8.31 -11.21 7.56
C ASP A 107 9.66 -11.28 6.84
N PRO A 108 10.75 -10.85 7.49
CA PRO A 108 12.08 -10.90 6.88
C PRO A 108 12.54 -12.32 6.49
N ASN A 109 11.92 -13.34 7.08
CA ASN A 109 12.24 -14.73 6.76
C ASN A 109 11.47 -15.29 5.54
N LYS A 110 10.53 -14.52 5.00
CA LYS A 110 9.64 -14.95 3.91
C LYS A 110 9.62 -13.95 2.74
N GLN A 111 10.72 -13.27 2.51
CA GLN A 111 10.71 -12.02 1.75
C GLN A 111 10.79 -12.13 0.24
N SER A 112 10.98 -13.27 -0.36
CA SER A 112 11.21 -13.23 -1.80
C SER A 112 10.76 -14.48 -2.53
N TYR A 113 10.14 -14.27 -3.71
CA TYR A 113 9.96 -15.32 -4.70
C TYR A 113 11.30 -15.79 -5.31
N TYR A 114 12.35 -15.02 -5.16
CA TYR A 114 13.61 -15.16 -5.89
C TYR A 114 14.75 -15.62 -4.97
N GLY A 115 14.45 -16.13 -3.78
CA GLY A 115 15.47 -16.61 -2.84
C GLY A 115 16.40 -15.50 -2.36
N ASP A 116 17.67 -15.58 -2.66
CA ASP A 116 18.68 -14.62 -2.20
C ASP A 116 18.76 -13.33 -3.03
N LEU A 117 17.92 -13.18 -4.06
CA LEU A 117 17.89 -11.96 -4.84
C LEU A 117 17.27 -10.82 -4.03
N LYS A 118 18.01 -9.73 -3.91
CA LYS A 118 17.53 -8.55 -3.20
C LYS A 118 16.51 -7.82 -4.06
N PRO A 119 15.45 -7.26 -3.45
CA PRO A 119 14.56 -6.33 -4.15
C PRO A 119 15.33 -5.15 -4.72
N LEU A 120 14.92 -4.69 -5.89
CA LEU A 120 15.50 -3.53 -6.56
C LEU A 120 15.22 -2.23 -5.80
#